data_833b9a352fd245e815b206e9af4d63ff
#
_entry.id   833b9a352fd245e815b206e9af4d63ff
#
_cell.length_a   1.000
_cell.length_b   1.000
_cell.length_c   1.000
_cell.angle_alpha   90.00
_cell.angle_beta   90.00
_cell.angle_gamma   90.00
#
_symmetry.space_group_name_H-M   'P 1'
#
loop_
_entity.id
_entity.type
_entity.pdbx_description
1 polymer ?
#
loop_
_entity_poly.entity_id
_entity_poly.type
_entity_poly.pdbx_seq_one_letter_code
_entity_poly.pdbx_strand_id
1 'polypeptide(L)'
;VPYRGGGNSKRGVDCSGLTSHLYKKVYHKKLKRNSDDQRTQDCHKVSKRNLREGDLVFFHNGRKKRIASHVGIYLKNNKFIHASTSRGVIISSLNEDYYRKHWLSGGRP
;
A
#
# COMPACT_ATOMS: atom_id res chain seq x y z
N VAL A 1 9.20 -6.93 -9.96
CA VAL A 1 10.22 -6.50 -8.99
C VAL A 1 10.18 -7.41 -7.78
N PRO A 2 11.30 -8.06 -7.43
CA PRO A 2 11.34 -8.94 -6.27
C PRO A 2 11.10 -8.15 -4.97
N TYR A 3 10.51 -8.82 -3.99
CA TYR A 3 10.34 -8.24 -2.67
C TYR A 3 11.66 -8.22 -1.91
N ARG A 4 11.89 -7.11 -1.16
CA ARG A 4 12.99 -6.99 -0.23
C ARG A 4 12.54 -6.19 0.98
N GLY A 5 12.68 -6.78 2.17
CA GLY A 5 12.29 -6.12 3.40
C GLY A 5 13.05 -4.82 3.60
N GLY A 6 12.33 -3.70 3.74
CA GLY A 6 12.91 -2.37 3.91
C GLY A 6 13.59 -1.79 2.69
N GLY A 7 13.64 -2.52 1.57
CA GLY A 7 14.33 -2.06 0.36
C GLY A 7 13.47 -1.22 -0.56
N ASN A 8 14.08 -0.23 -1.21
CA ASN A 8 13.45 0.50 -2.29
C ASN A 8 14.42 0.73 -3.45
N SER A 9 15.41 -0.16 -3.58
CA SER A 9 16.43 -0.11 -4.63
C SER A 9 15.96 -0.87 -5.87
N LYS A 10 16.78 -0.82 -6.94
CA LYS A 10 16.51 -1.57 -8.17
C LYS A 10 16.50 -3.09 -7.96
N ARG A 11 17.11 -3.59 -6.91
CA ARG A 11 17.16 -5.02 -6.61
C ARG A 11 15.85 -5.56 -6.04
N GLY A 12 15.01 -4.69 -5.52
CA GLY A 12 13.73 -5.06 -4.97
C GLY A 12 13.17 -3.97 -4.08
N VAL A 13 11.88 -4.07 -3.79
CA VAL A 13 11.18 -3.11 -2.93
C VAL A 13 10.26 -3.88 -2.00
N ASP A 14 10.05 -3.34 -0.79
CA ASP A 14 8.96 -3.79 0.07
C ASP A 14 7.69 -2.98 -0.25
N CYS A 15 6.60 -3.22 0.49
CA CYS A 15 5.32 -2.58 0.18
C CYS A 15 5.37 -1.06 0.30
N SER A 16 5.96 -0.53 1.37
CA SER A 16 6.05 0.92 1.55
C SER A 16 7.10 1.54 0.64
N GLY A 17 8.17 0.80 0.34
CA GLY A 17 9.17 1.24 -0.64
C GLY A 17 8.59 1.36 -2.03
N LEU A 18 7.72 0.42 -2.44
CA LEU A 18 7.02 0.49 -3.72
C LEU A 18 6.16 1.75 -3.81
N THR A 19 5.33 2.00 -2.81
CA THR A 19 4.44 3.18 -2.82
C THR A 19 5.24 4.49 -2.81
N SER A 20 6.30 4.58 -2.00
CA SER A 20 7.16 5.75 -1.97
C SER A 20 7.81 6.01 -3.33
N HIS A 21 8.32 4.95 -3.95
CA HIS A 21 8.99 5.06 -5.25
C HIS A 21 8.02 5.53 -6.34
N LEU A 22 6.85 4.92 -6.42
CA LEU A 22 5.86 5.25 -7.44
C LEU A 22 5.31 6.66 -7.25
N TYR A 23 5.02 7.06 -6.01
CA TYR A 23 4.51 8.40 -5.74
C TYR A 23 5.53 9.48 -6.07
N LYS A 24 6.79 9.26 -5.75
CA LYS A 24 7.84 10.21 -6.11
C LYS A 24 7.98 10.34 -7.62
N LYS A 25 7.93 9.20 -8.33
CA LYS A 25 8.16 9.16 -9.77
C LYS A 25 6.98 9.70 -10.57
N VAL A 26 5.75 9.33 -10.19
CA VAL A 26 4.54 9.65 -10.96
C VAL A 26 3.92 10.97 -10.51
N TYR A 27 3.83 11.19 -9.20
CA TYR A 27 3.16 12.37 -8.64
C TYR A 27 4.12 13.41 -8.08
N HIS A 28 5.43 13.14 -8.12
CA HIS A 28 6.48 14.02 -7.56
C HIS A 28 6.26 14.32 -6.08
N LYS A 29 5.69 13.37 -5.34
CA LYS A 29 5.36 13.52 -3.93
C LYS A 29 6.14 12.52 -3.09
N LYS A 30 6.87 13.03 -2.08
CA LYS A 30 7.64 12.19 -1.18
C LYS A 30 6.76 11.65 -0.06
N LEU A 31 6.77 10.33 0.14
CA LEU A 31 6.06 9.66 1.23
C LEU A 31 7.04 9.18 2.30
N LYS A 32 6.51 8.95 3.50
CA LYS A 32 7.27 8.34 4.59
C LYS A 32 7.69 6.91 4.21
N ARG A 33 8.65 6.37 4.96
CA ARG A 33 9.26 5.09 4.61
C ARG A 33 8.45 3.86 5.01
N ASN A 34 7.69 3.91 6.08
CA ASN A 34 6.91 2.75 6.51
C ASN A 34 5.41 2.96 6.31
N SER A 35 4.68 1.85 6.24
CA SER A 35 3.25 1.86 5.90
C SER A 35 2.42 2.68 6.87
N ASP A 36 2.66 2.54 8.17
CA ASP A 36 1.83 3.23 9.16
C ASP A 36 2.10 4.73 9.18
N ASP A 37 3.34 5.15 8.98
CA ASP A 37 3.66 6.57 8.86
C ASP A 37 3.05 7.17 7.60
N GLN A 38 3.03 6.43 6.49
CA GLN A 38 2.33 6.88 5.28
C GLN A 38 0.85 7.10 5.59
N ARG A 39 0.21 6.18 6.29
CA ARG A 39 -1.21 6.26 6.63
C ARG A 39 -1.52 7.44 7.55
N THR A 40 -0.73 7.62 8.59
CA THR A 40 -1.04 8.59 9.65
C THR A 40 -0.52 10.00 9.37
N GLN A 41 0.58 10.12 8.63
CA GLN A 41 1.26 11.40 8.42
C GLN A 41 1.12 11.93 6.99
N ASP A 42 1.07 11.06 5.99
CA ASP A 42 1.05 11.48 4.59
C ASP A 42 -0.34 11.55 3.98
N CYS A 43 -1.35 10.91 4.59
CA CYS A 43 -2.65 10.71 3.95
C CYS A 43 -3.81 11.28 4.75
N HIS A 44 -4.84 11.74 4.02
CA HIS A 44 -6.18 11.89 4.55
C HIS A 44 -6.91 10.56 4.42
N LYS A 45 -7.66 10.17 5.43
CA LYS A 45 -8.39 8.91 5.45
C LYS A 45 -9.47 8.89 4.35
N VAL A 46 -9.54 7.80 3.61
CA VAL A 46 -10.55 7.58 2.56
C VAL A 46 -11.25 6.25 2.84
N SER A 47 -12.58 6.26 2.82
CA SER A 47 -13.35 5.02 2.99
C SER A 47 -13.21 4.14 1.76
N LYS A 48 -13.41 2.82 1.95
CA LYS A 48 -13.25 1.86 0.86
C LYS A 48 -14.11 2.19 -0.37
N ARG A 49 -15.33 2.67 -0.15
CA ARG A 49 -16.27 3.01 -1.22
C ARG A 49 -15.90 4.26 -2.00
N ASN A 50 -15.04 5.10 -1.45
CA ASN A 50 -14.63 6.36 -2.06
C ASN A 50 -13.23 6.33 -2.68
N LEU A 51 -12.63 5.15 -2.78
CA LEU A 51 -11.29 4.99 -3.36
C LEU A 51 -11.25 5.42 -4.82
N ARG A 52 -10.16 6.10 -5.17
CA ARG A 52 -9.86 6.53 -6.54
C ARG A 52 -8.49 6.00 -6.93
N GLU A 53 -8.26 5.87 -8.23
CA GLU A 53 -6.95 5.47 -8.75
C GLU A 53 -5.85 6.36 -8.17
N GLY A 54 -4.82 5.72 -7.65
CA GLY A 54 -3.71 6.42 -7.01
C GLY A 54 -3.83 6.52 -5.49
N ASP A 55 -5.01 6.29 -4.91
CA ASP A 55 -5.15 6.27 -3.46
C ASP A 55 -4.37 5.09 -2.87
N LEU A 56 -3.92 5.24 -1.64
CA LEU A 56 -3.25 4.15 -0.93
C LEU A 56 -4.28 3.30 -0.21
N VAL A 57 -4.00 2.00 -0.12
CA VAL A 57 -4.82 1.05 0.63
C VAL A 57 -3.94 0.40 1.68
N PHE A 58 -4.41 0.39 2.93
CA PHE A 58 -3.62 -0.05 4.07
C PHE A 58 -4.25 -1.25 4.74
N PHE A 59 -3.40 -2.18 5.18
CA PHE A 59 -3.82 -3.43 5.80
C PHE A 59 -3.05 -3.68 7.09
N HIS A 60 -3.68 -4.32 8.06
CA HIS A 60 -3.03 -4.76 9.28
C HIS A 60 -2.62 -6.24 9.17
N ASN A 61 -1.80 -6.70 10.12
CA ASN A 61 -1.28 -8.08 10.09
C ASN A 61 -2.15 -9.09 10.84
N GLY A 62 -3.31 -8.68 11.32
CA GLY A 62 -4.20 -9.52 12.12
C GLY A 62 -3.93 -9.49 13.62
N ARG A 63 -2.78 -9.00 14.04
CA ARG A 63 -2.41 -8.86 15.47
C ARG A 63 -2.59 -7.44 15.94
N LYS A 64 -1.90 -6.48 15.30
CA LYS A 64 -2.00 -5.05 15.63
C LYS A 64 -2.95 -4.40 14.64
N LYS A 65 -4.23 -4.49 14.92
CA LYS A 65 -5.29 -4.13 13.97
C LYS A 65 -5.45 -2.63 13.72
N ARG A 66 -4.74 -1.78 14.47
CA ARG A 66 -4.77 -0.33 14.29
C ARG A 66 -3.52 0.22 13.62
N ILE A 67 -2.59 -0.66 13.24
CA ILE A 67 -1.32 -0.27 12.65
C ILE A 67 -1.23 -0.88 11.25
N ALA A 68 -0.89 -0.05 10.27
CA ALA A 68 -0.67 -0.53 8.92
C ALA A 68 0.65 -1.28 8.84
N SER A 69 0.60 -2.54 8.44
CA SER A 69 1.77 -3.37 8.20
C SER A 69 1.99 -3.63 6.72
N HIS A 70 1.02 -3.26 5.88
CA HIS A 70 1.08 -3.46 4.42
C HIS A 70 0.34 -2.33 3.73
N VAL A 71 0.84 -1.94 2.56
CA VAL A 71 0.23 -0.86 1.77
C VAL A 71 0.33 -1.20 0.29
N GLY A 72 -0.68 -0.77 -0.46
CA GLY A 72 -0.68 -0.85 -1.91
C GLY A 72 -1.25 0.43 -2.51
N ILE A 73 -1.28 0.50 -3.85
CA ILE A 73 -1.85 1.62 -4.58
C ILE A 73 -3.09 1.13 -5.31
N TYR A 74 -4.22 1.79 -5.03
CA TYR A 74 -5.49 1.45 -5.67
C TYR A 74 -5.45 1.80 -7.15
N LEU A 75 -5.95 0.90 -7.98
CA LEU A 75 -6.05 1.11 -9.41
C LEU A 75 -7.48 1.47 -9.79
N LYS A 76 -8.34 0.46 -9.91
CA LYS A 76 -9.76 0.61 -10.17
C LYS A 76 -10.43 -0.76 -10.01
N ASN A 77 -11.75 -0.80 -9.96
CA ASN A 77 -12.51 -2.04 -9.88
C ASN A 77 -12.06 -2.94 -8.73
N ASN A 78 -11.81 -2.34 -7.56
CA ASN A 78 -11.36 -3.05 -6.36
C ASN A 78 -9.98 -3.69 -6.48
N LYS A 79 -9.17 -3.28 -7.46
CA LYS A 79 -7.82 -3.82 -7.64
C LYS A 79 -6.77 -2.85 -7.15
N PHE A 80 -5.67 -3.40 -6.65
CA PHE A 80 -4.55 -2.60 -6.19
C PHE A 80 -3.22 -3.29 -6.50
N ILE A 81 -2.18 -2.49 -6.72
CA ILE A 81 -0.82 -2.99 -6.94
C ILE A 81 -0.04 -2.90 -5.63
N HIS A 82 0.71 -3.94 -5.30
CA HIS A 82 1.49 -3.99 -4.07
C HIS A 82 2.65 -4.97 -4.19
N ALA A 83 3.59 -4.89 -3.23
CA ALA A 83 4.73 -5.78 -3.16
C ALA A 83 4.39 -6.96 -2.23
N SER A 84 4.36 -8.16 -2.79
CA SER A 84 4.11 -9.40 -2.07
C SER A 84 5.43 -10.05 -1.68
N THR A 85 5.51 -10.60 -0.45
CA THR A 85 6.72 -11.29 0.02
C THR A 85 7.04 -12.53 -0.79
N SER A 86 6.02 -13.19 -1.33
CA SER A 86 6.19 -14.46 -2.07
C SER A 86 6.19 -14.30 -3.58
N ARG A 87 5.60 -13.22 -4.12
CA ARG A 87 5.39 -13.07 -5.56
C ARG A 87 6.01 -11.82 -6.16
N GLY A 88 6.61 -10.96 -5.35
CA GLY A 88 7.11 -9.67 -5.82
C GLY A 88 5.97 -8.67 -5.99
N VAL A 89 6.06 -7.81 -6.99
CA VAL A 89 5.03 -6.80 -7.27
C VAL A 89 3.91 -7.44 -8.07
N ILE A 90 2.69 -7.43 -7.50
CA ILE A 90 1.52 -8.06 -8.10
C ILE A 90 0.29 -7.15 -7.96
N ILE A 91 -0.75 -7.50 -8.70
CA ILE A 91 -2.07 -6.88 -8.59
C ILE A 91 -3.00 -7.87 -7.89
N SER A 92 -3.69 -7.41 -6.83
CA SER A 92 -4.66 -8.19 -6.08
C SER A 92 -5.99 -7.46 -6.01
N SER A 93 -7.02 -8.14 -5.49
CA SER A 93 -8.36 -7.57 -5.33
C SER A 93 -8.68 -7.33 -3.86
N LEU A 94 -9.32 -6.19 -3.56
CA LEU A 94 -9.86 -5.91 -2.23
C LEU A 94 -10.98 -6.88 -1.84
N ASN A 95 -11.54 -7.60 -2.82
CA ASN A 95 -12.58 -8.59 -2.57
C ASN A 95 -12.05 -9.95 -2.12
N GLU A 96 -10.75 -10.18 -2.21
CA GLU A 96 -10.14 -11.42 -1.70
C GLU A 96 -10.29 -11.47 -0.19
N ASP A 97 -10.57 -12.66 0.35
CA ASP A 97 -10.86 -12.85 1.77
C ASP A 97 -9.75 -12.29 2.67
N TYR A 98 -8.51 -12.55 2.33
CA TYR A 98 -7.38 -12.06 3.10
C TYR A 98 -7.40 -10.53 3.23
N TYR A 99 -7.55 -9.81 2.13
CA TYR A 99 -7.51 -8.36 2.13
C TYR A 99 -8.75 -7.74 2.72
N ARG A 100 -9.88 -8.40 2.59
CA ARG A 100 -11.12 -7.97 3.23
C ARG A 100 -11.01 -8.03 4.76
N LYS A 101 -10.41 -9.11 5.28
CA LYS A 101 -10.21 -9.30 6.72
C LYS A 101 -9.15 -8.38 7.31
N HIS A 102 -8.15 -8.01 6.52
CA HIS A 102 -7.02 -7.22 6.98
C HIS A 102 -7.10 -5.75 6.58
N TRP A 103 -8.22 -5.34 6.00
CA TRP A 103 -8.44 -3.95 5.63
C TRP A 103 -8.36 -3.03 6.84
N LEU A 104 -7.57 -1.95 6.73
CA LEU A 104 -7.44 -0.94 7.77
C LEU A 104 -8.09 0.38 7.32
N SER A 105 -7.61 0.95 6.25
CA SER A 105 -8.19 2.18 5.69
C SER A 105 -7.61 2.47 4.31
N GLY A 106 -8.28 3.35 3.57
CA GLY A 106 -7.67 4.01 2.43
C GLY A 106 -7.03 5.31 2.87
N GLY A 107 -6.21 5.89 2.00
CA GLY A 107 -5.58 7.18 2.24
C GLY A 107 -5.27 7.90 0.95
N ARG A 108 -5.45 9.22 0.98
CA ARG A 108 -5.13 10.09 -0.16
C ARG A 108 -4.05 11.07 0.26
N PRO A 109 -2.84 10.90 -0.29
CA PRO A 109 -1.73 11.79 0.03
C PRO A 109 -1.95 13.23 -0.37
#